data_1fca11da541675e788379ae5abfd4bbc
#
_entry.id   1fca11da541675e788379ae5abfd4bbc
#
_cell.length_a   1.000
_cell.length_b   1.000
_cell.length_c   1.000
_cell.angle_alpha   90.00
_cell.angle_beta   90.00
_cell.angle_gamma   90.00
#
_symmetry.space_group_name_H-M   'P 1'
#
loop_
_entity.id
_entity.type
_entity.pdbx_description
1 polymer ?
#
loop_
_entity_poly.entity_id
_entity_poly.type
_entity_poly.pdbx_seq_one_letter_code
_entity_poly.pdbx_strand_id
1 'polypeptide(L)'
;MLKALMWVVGIVVVLGILAGVGVRLVGQRMQAGADLSTTVWVQTITTGEMVETISAPGVVEPLTKVEISARVSARIVDLPYKEGDEVYVDGPDGPSLLVALDDSDIQAQLESAQKRRDGLIASVAVEEQRIAASEAALDGTHTTLEDARRELERQQALHETGDVSEKVLEQAQRTVDELASRYESESASLEAARLGLEVSRFNIEAAEADIRQIDELLNYTTIRTPINGVVTRLNVDVGEIAITGTMNNPGTVLLEVADLSRMLVVARIDEANIRDVEPGQHVNVRLIAYPGKVFTGCVQSVALSVANATGSQYFETKVLLDESEEFIRSGLTADVEVEVRKHEGAVLIPSQAVVSRPVDDLPAEVRKDNPLIDPTRANTIVVFRVEDGRAVAMPVRIGASDSLNTIVLEGLDADTQIVTGPYAVLESLQHGDAIEIGRLDGEDVEAEPEPEGDDAPE
;
A
#
# COMPACT_ATOMS: atom_id res chain seq x y z
N MET A 1 55.96 -93.84 18.38
CA MET A 1 55.95 -92.61 17.54
C MET A 1 54.98 -92.69 16.35
N LEU A 2 54.73 -93.84 15.74
CA LEU A 2 53.87 -93.92 14.54
C LEU A 2 52.39 -93.60 14.78
N LYS A 3 51.82 -93.93 15.98
CA LYS A 3 50.40 -93.62 16.30
C LYS A 3 50.12 -92.13 16.53
N ALA A 4 51.09 -91.34 17.00
CA ALA A 4 50.95 -89.89 17.16
C ALA A 4 50.93 -89.14 15.84
N LEU A 5 51.73 -89.62 14.85
CA LEU A 5 51.81 -89.04 13.51
C LEU A 5 50.50 -89.25 12.71
N MET A 6 49.85 -90.43 12.85
CA MET A 6 48.52 -90.65 12.23
C MET A 6 47.45 -89.79 12.78
N TRP A 7 47.50 -89.43 14.06
CA TRP A 7 46.50 -88.50 14.69
C TRP A 7 46.67 -87.04 14.20
N VAL A 8 47.91 -86.60 14.08
CA VAL A 8 48.24 -85.27 13.57
C VAL A 8 47.80 -85.07 12.12
N VAL A 9 48.04 -86.09 11.27
CA VAL A 9 47.61 -86.13 9.83
C VAL A 9 46.07 -86.10 9.77
N GLY A 10 45.37 -86.88 10.63
CA GLY A 10 43.91 -86.86 10.70
C GLY A 10 43.33 -85.49 11.04
N ILE A 11 43.94 -84.76 12.01
CA ILE A 11 43.51 -83.43 12.43
C ILE A 11 43.73 -82.41 11.30
N VAL A 12 44.86 -82.46 10.60
CA VAL A 12 45.14 -81.55 9.46
C VAL A 12 44.17 -81.78 8.29
N VAL A 13 43.81 -83.06 7.98
CA VAL A 13 42.82 -83.37 6.95
C VAL A 13 41.42 -82.86 7.35
N VAL A 14 40.99 -82.98 8.62
CA VAL A 14 39.72 -82.51 9.10
C VAL A 14 39.70 -80.99 9.10
N LEU A 15 40.77 -80.28 9.50
CA LEU A 15 40.90 -78.85 9.38
C LEU A 15 40.85 -78.30 7.97
N GLY A 16 41.49 -79.05 7.02
CA GLY A 16 41.45 -78.73 5.59
C GLY A 16 40.04 -78.85 4.99
N ILE A 17 39.29 -79.90 5.40
CA ILE A 17 37.90 -80.09 4.98
C ILE A 17 36.99 -79.01 5.56
N LEU A 18 37.17 -78.65 6.84
CA LEU A 18 36.43 -77.58 7.49
C LEU A 18 36.73 -76.23 6.88
N ALA A 19 37.97 -75.92 6.54
CA ALA A 19 38.34 -74.71 5.83
C ALA A 19 37.77 -74.66 4.38
N GLY A 20 37.79 -75.78 3.66
CA GLY A 20 37.18 -75.89 2.33
C GLY A 20 35.66 -75.73 2.34
N VAL A 21 34.96 -76.28 3.36
CA VAL A 21 33.53 -76.13 3.52
C VAL A 21 33.22 -74.67 3.98
N GLY A 22 34.05 -74.08 4.85
CA GLY A 22 33.89 -72.67 5.28
C GLY A 22 34.03 -71.68 4.12
N VAL A 23 35.04 -71.88 3.25
CA VAL A 23 35.22 -71.01 2.06
C VAL A 23 34.07 -71.18 1.06
N ARG A 24 33.52 -72.40 0.89
CA ARG A 24 32.35 -72.65 0.04
C ARG A 24 31.09 -72.06 0.59
N LEU A 25 30.86 -72.10 1.92
CA LEU A 25 29.72 -71.50 2.59
C LEU A 25 29.79 -69.93 2.61
N VAL A 26 30.98 -69.35 2.76
CA VAL A 26 31.17 -67.89 2.66
C VAL A 26 31.04 -67.45 1.21
N GLY A 27 31.57 -68.24 0.22
CA GLY A 27 31.37 -67.94 -1.19
C GLY A 27 29.89 -68.01 -1.64
N GLN A 28 29.14 -69.02 -1.15
CA GLN A 28 27.66 -69.04 -1.38
C GLN A 28 26.89 -68.00 -0.72
N ARG A 29 27.31 -67.47 0.47
CA ARG A 29 26.69 -66.33 1.10
C ARG A 29 27.02 -64.99 0.42
N MET A 30 28.18 -64.86 -0.18
CA MET A 30 28.54 -63.73 -1.02
C MET A 30 27.81 -63.66 -2.37
N GLN A 31 27.40 -64.79 -2.91
CA GLN A 31 26.60 -64.89 -4.16
C GLN A 31 25.08 -64.77 -3.91
N ALA A 32 24.62 -65.04 -2.70
CA ALA A 32 23.18 -64.84 -2.31
C ALA A 32 22.85 -63.42 -1.87
N GLY A 33 23.80 -62.48 -1.96
CA GLY A 33 23.62 -61.04 -1.61
C GLY A 33 23.29 -60.15 -2.80
N ALA A 34 23.00 -60.69 -3.98
CA ALA A 34 22.75 -59.89 -5.18
C ALA A 34 21.38 -60.21 -5.79
N ASP A 35 20.31 -59.87 -5.14
CA ASP A 35 18.98 -59.52 -5.72
C ASP A 35 18.01 -59.18 -4.61
N LEU A 36 18.36 -58.18 -3.78
CA LEU A 36 17.37 -57.49 -2.96
C LEU A 36 16.73 -56.48 -3.90
N SER A 37 15.62 -56.87 -4.55
CA SER A 37 14.80 -55.91 -5.27
C SER A 37 14.27 -54.85 -4.26
N THR A 38 14.56 -53.61 -4.54
CA THR A 38 14.13 -52.51 -3.69
C THR A 38 12.73 -52.08 -4.12
N THR A 39 11.78 -52.15 -3.20
CA THR A 39 10.39 -51.74 -3.47
C THR A 39 10.34 -50.22 -3.67
N VAL A 40 9.83 -49.79 -4.80
CA VAL A 40 9.73 -48.36 -5.19
C VAL A 40 8.32 -48.00 -5.65
N TRP A 41 7.95 -46.75 -5.47
CA TRP A 41 6.73 -46.18 -6.08
C TRP A 41 7.10 -45.65 -7.45
N VAL A 42 6.22 -45.86 -8.40
CA VAL A 42 6.43 -45.44 -9.80
C VAL A 42 5.22 -44.63 -10.26
N GLN A 43 5.50 -43.54 -10.96
CA GLN A 43 4.47 -42.70 -11.59
C GLN A 43 4.85 -42.44 -13.05
N THR A 44 3.85 -42.43 -13.93
CA THR A 44 4.02 -42.01 -15.32
C THR A 44 4.01 -40.48 -15.40
N ILE A 45 4.98 -39.93 -16.12
CA ILE A 45 5.09 -38.50 -16.36
C ILE A 45 3.93 -38.05 -17.22
N THR A 46 3.27 -36.95 -16.79
CA THR A 46 2.20 -36.30 -17.55
C THR A 46 2.62 -34.90 -17.94
N THR A 47 2.07 -34.42 -19.06
CA THR A 47 2.16 -33.02 -19.41
C THR A 47 0.99 -32.30 -18.77
N GLY A 48 1.27 -31.16 -18.16
CA GLY A 48 0.26 -30.40 -17.44
C GLY A 48 0.52 -28.89 -17.47
N GLU A 49 -0.30 -28.20 -16.73
CA GLU A 49 -0.15 -26.78 -16.48
C GLU A 49 0.45 -26.58 -15.08
N MET A 50 1.42 -25.70 -14.98
CA MET A 50 2.00 -25.28 -13.70
C MET A 50 2.05 -23.77 -13.63
N VAL A 51 1.61 -23.22 -12.50
CA VAL A 51 1.67 -21.80 -12.21
C VAL A 51 2.84 -21.55 -11.24
N GLU A 52 3.79 -20.76 -11.69
CA GLU A 52 4.90 -20.31 -10.85
C GLU A 52 4.41 -19.17 -9.97
N THR A 53 4.55 -19.35 -8.65
CA THR A 53 4.08 -18.38 -7.67
C THR A 53 5.21 -17.84 -6.81
N ILE A 54 5.10 -16.59 -6.42
CA ILE A 54 5.97 -15.92 -5.44
C ILE A 54 5.15 -15.71 -4.17
N SER A 55 5.62 -16.30 -3.06
CA SER A 55 5.00 -16.14 -1.75
C SER A 55 5.67 -15.00 -0.98
N ALA A 56 4.85 -14.15 -0.35
CA ALA A 56 5.31 -13.05 0.45
C ALA A 56 4.36 -12.80 1.64
N PRO A 57 4.87 -12.44 2.83
CA PRO A 57 4.04 -12.00 3.93
C PRO A 57 3.48 -10.61 3.65
N GLY A 58 2.25 -10.36 4.11
CA GLY A 58 1.58 -9.09 3.96
C GLY A 58 0.71 -8.72 5.14
N VAL A 59 0.21 -7.49 5.13
CA VAL A 59 -0.74 -6.96 6.11
C VAL A 59 -1.94 -6.38 5.36
N VAL A 60 -3.12 -6.70 5.86
CA VAL A 60 -4.38 -6.16 5.31
C VAL A 60 -4.57 -4.73 5.77
N GLU A 61 -4.82 -3.83 4.84
CA GLU A 61 -5.13 -2.43 5.11
C GLU A 61 -6.37 -1.99 4.30
N PRO A 62 -7.11 -0.98 4.75
CA PRO A 62 -8.16 -0.39 3.92
C PRO A 62 -7.54 0.37 2.75
N LEU A 63 -8.24 0.37 1.61
CA LEU A 63 -7.78 1.12 0.43
C LEU A 63 -7.70 2.63 0.74
N THR A 64 -8.65 3.14 1.51
CA THR A 64 -8.72 4.56 1.90
C THR A 64 -8.80 4.65 3.41
N LYS A 65 -7.85 5.33 4.02
CA LYS A 65 -7.86 5.70 5.44
C LYS A 65 -7.43 7.15 5.62
N VAL A 66 -8.02 7.83 6.58
CA VAL A 66 -7.71 9.22 6.91
C VAL A 66 -7.51 9.35 8.41
N GLU A 67 -6.33 9.82 8.78
CA GLU A 67 -6.04 10.21 10.16
C GLU A 67 -6.52 11.64 10.41
N ILE A 68 -7.39 11.80 11.37
CA ILE A 68 -7.96 13.10 11.74
C ILE A 68 -7.13 13.68 12.89
N SER A 69 -6.52 14.84 12.64
CA SER A 69 -5.69 15.53 13.62
C SER A 69 -6.26 16.91 13.95
N ALA A 70 -5.95 17.42 15.15
CA ALA A 70 -6.36 18.75 15.60
C ALA A 70 -5.61 19.85 14.83
N ARG A 71 -6.36 20.85 14.33
CA ARG A 71 -5.82 22.05 13.68
C ARG A 71 -5.78 23.27 14.62
N VAL A 72 -6.50 23.20 15.74
CA VAL A 72 -6.48 24.18 16.82
C VAL A 72 -6.23 23.47 18.13
N SER A 73 -5.54 24.13 19.07
CA SER A 73 -5.30 23.56 20.39
C SER A 73 -6.44 23.98 21.31
N ALA A 74 -7.27 23.00 21.69
CA ALA A 74 -8.40 23.22 22.57
C ALA A 74 -8.80 21.93 23.29
N ARG A 75 -9.66 22.03 24.31
CA ARG A 75 -10.18 20.88 25.05
C ARG A 75 -11.27 20.19 24.25
N ILE A 76 -11.29 18.87 24.28
CA ILE A 76 -12.34 18.04 23.69
C ILE A 76 -13.57 18.10 24.58
N VAL A 77 -14.68 18.55 24.00
CA VAL A 77 -15.97 18.69 24.68
C VAL A 77 -16.88 17.51 24.40
N ASP A 78 -16.87 17.03 23.15
CA ASP A 78 -17.74 15.94 22.73
C ASP A 78 -17.05 15.00 21.73
N LEU A 79 -17.34 13.69 21.88
CA LEU A 79 -16.91 12.59 21.02
C LEU A 79 -18.10 11.66 20.80
N PRO A 80 -18.97 11.96 19.83
CA PRO A 80 -20.23 11.23 19.65
C PRO A 80 -20.05 9.81 19.12
N TYR A 81 -18.91 9.50 18.48
CA TYR A 81 -18.62 8.20 17.88
C TYR A 81 -17.58 7.42 18.65
N LYS A 82 -17.70 6.08 18.61
CA LYS A 82 -16.77 5.13 19.19
C LYS A 82 -16.09 4.31 18.09
N GLU A 83 -15.04 3.56 18.46
CA GLU A 83 -14.45 2.59 17.55
C GLU A 83 -15.49 1.57 17.08
N GLY A 84 -15.60 1.39 15.77
CA GLY A 84 -16.57 0.53 15.10
C GLY A 84 -17.84 1.23 14.61
N ASP A 85 -18.05 2.49 14.95
CA ASP A 85 -19.22 3.25 14.48
C ASP A 85 -19.02 3.73 13.02
N GLU A 86 -20.10 3.69 12.25
CA GLU A 86 -20.13 4.19 10.88
C GLU A 86 -20.34 5.70 10.83
N VAL A 87 -19.63 6.36 9.90
CA VAL A 87 -19.70 7.80 9.69
C VAL A 87 -19.90 8.11 8.20
N TYR A 88 -20.67 9.15 7.93
CA TYR A 88 -21.11 9.51 6.58
C TYR A 88 -20.84 10.99 6.28
N VAL A 89 -20.40 11.29 5.05
CA VAL A 89 -20.26 12.65 4.55
C VAL A 89 -21.64 13.24 4.21
N ASP A 90 -22.50 12.43 3.61
CA ASP A 90 -23.84 12.83 3.16
C ASP A 90 -24.93 12.25 4.08
N GLY A 91 -24.76 12.39 5.39
CA GLY A 91 -25.78 11.98 6.37
C GLY A 91 -27.00 12.90 6.39
N PRO A 92 -28.10 12.52 7.09
CA PRO A 92 -29.33 13.32 7.17
C PRO A 92 -29.11 14.74 7.67
N ASP A 93 -28.12 14.94 8.55
CA ASP A 93 -27.76 16.24 9.16
C ASP A 93 -26.42 16.81 8.60
N GLY A 94 -26.02 16.33 7.38
CA GLY A 94 -24.74 16.65 6.77
C GLY A 94 -23.60 15.75 7.25
N PRO A 95 -22.31 16.13 7.04
CA PRO A 95 -21.18 15.32 7.44
C PRO A 95 -21.16 15.04 8.94
N SER A 96 -20.95 13.77 9.33
CA SER A 96 -20.94 13.33 10.73
C SER A 96 -19.93 14.13 11.56
N LEU A 97 -20.37 14.64 12.69
CA LEU A 97 -19.53 15.36 13.65
C LEU A 97 -18.67 14.36 14.43
N LEU A 98 -17.37 14.36 14.18
CA LEU A 98 -16.43 13.41 14.80
C LEU A 98 -15.97 13.90 16.18
N VAL A 99 -15.57 15.18 16.26
CA VAL A 99 -15.03 15.77 17.49
C VAL A 99 -15.51 17.21 17.58
N ALA A 100 -15.99 17.60 18.76
CA ALA A 100 -16.22 18.99 19.11
C ALA A 100 -15.17 19.46 20.14
N LEU A 101 -14.49 20.54 19.81
CA LEU A 101 -13.53 21.20 20.69
C LEU A 101 -14.19 22.41 21.36
N ASP A 102 -13.66 22.82 22.52
CA ASP A 102 -14.10 24.04 23.21
C ASP A 102 -13.75 25.27 22.35
N ASP A 103 -14.78 25.98 21.92
CA ASP A 103 -14.69 27.13 21.02
C ASP A 103 -14.90 28.47 21.72
N SER A 104 -15.15 28.45 23.04
CA SER A 104 -15.53 29.64 23.84
C SER A 104 -14.57 30.82 23.68
N ASP A 105 -13.26 30.56 23.70
CA ASP A 105 -12.23 31.59 23.55
C ASP A 105 -12.21 32.16 22.13
N ILE A 106 -12.40 31.30 21.11
CA ILE A 106 -12.42 31.74 19.71
C ILE A 106 -13.68 32.53 19.39
N GLN A 107 -14.82 32.13 19.94
CA GLN A 107 -16.08 32.89 19.84
C GLN A 107 -15.95 34.29 20.45
N ALA A 108 -15.34 34.41 21.63
CA ALA A 108 -15.09 35.71 22.27
C ALA A 108 -14.15 36.58 21.41
N GLN A 109 -13.14 36.01 20.78
CA GLN A 109 -12.24 36.69 19.84
C GLN A 109 -13.01 37.18 18.60
N LEU A 110 -13.87 36.33 18.02
CA LEU A 110 -14.70 36.67 16.88
C LEU A 110 -15.61 37.82 17.18
N GLU A 111 -16.33 37.79 18.32
CA GLU A 111 -17.19 38.89 18.76
C GLU A 111 -16.41 40.20 18.93
N SER A 112 -15.22 40.14 19.55
CA SER A 112 -14.36 41.34 19.73
C SER A 112 -13.93 41.93 18.38
N ALA A 113 -13.53 41.09 17.40
CA ALA A 113 -13.13 41.50 16.05
C ALA A 113 -14.32 42.12 15.29
N GLN A 114 -15.52 41.56 15.42
CA GLN A 114 -16.75 42.12 14.83
C GLN A 114 -17.07 43.49 15.40
N LYS A 115 -16.99 43.68 16.73
CA LYS A 115 -17.22 45.00 17.37
C LYS A 115 -16.19 46.04 16.92
N ARG A 116 -14.93 45.64 16.70
CA ARG A 116 -13.90 46.52 16.16
C ARG A 116 -14.25 46.98 14.75
N ARG A 117 -14.65 46.06 13.85
CA ARG A 117 -15.11 46.38 12.49
C ARG A 117 -16.30 47.34 12.53
N ASP A 118 -17.32 47.07 13.39
CA ASP A 118 -18.49 47.91 13.51
C ASP A 118 -18.13 49.37 13.94
N GLY A 119 -17.14 49.51 14.83
CA GLY A 119 -16.57 50.80 15.21
C GLY A 119 -15.90 51.52 14.02
N LEU A 120 -15.16 50.81 13.18
CA LEU A 120 -14.55 51.36 11.96
C LEU A 120 -15.62 51.81 10.95
N ILE A 121 -16.68 51.02 10.75
CA ILE A 121 -17.81 51.37 9.88
C ILE A 121 -18.47 52.66 10.37
N ALA A 122 -18.70 52.78 11.68
CA ALA A 122 -19.26 54.01 12.25
C ALA A 122 -18.34 55.22 12.05
N SER A 123 -17.02 55.07 12.15
CA SER A 123 -16.06 56.14 11.87
C SER A 123 -16.09 56.59 10.42
N VAL A 124 -16.19 55.64 9.46
CA VAL A 124 -16.34 55.94 8.03
C VAL A 124 -17.62 56.74 7.77
N ALA A 125 -18.74 56.34 8.38
CA ALA A 125 -20.00 57.08 8.22
C ALA A 125 -19.91 58.55 8.70
N VAL A 126 -19.16 58.77 9.79
CA VAL A 126 -18.90 60.15 10.27
C VAL A 126 -18.03 60.93 9.28
N GLU A 127 -17.01 60.32 8.73
CA GLU A 127 -16.12 60.95 7.75
C GLU A 127 -16.85 61.27 6.43
N GLU A 128 -17.73 60.38 5.98
CA GLU A 128 -18.58 60.61 4.80
C GLU A 128 -19.49 61.82 4.99
N GLN A 129 -20.09 62.02 6.18
CA GLN A 129 -20.89 63.22 6.49
C GLN A 129 -20.03 64.47 6.52
N ARG A 130 -18.78 64.40 7.01
CA ARG A 130 -17.85 65.53 7.00
C ARG A 130 -17.44 65.91 5.56
N ILE A 131 -17.20 64.94 4.71
CA ILE A 131 -16.92 65.16 3.30
C ILE A 131 -18.12 65.85 2.61
N ALA A 132 -19.32 65.33 2.82
CA ALA A 132 -20.53 65.92 2.26
C ALA A 132 -20.71 67.39 2.69
N ALA A 133 -20.42 67.73 3.98
CA ALA A 133 -20.42 69.13 4.44
C ALA A 133 -19.36 70.02 3.78
N SER A 134 -18.15 69.48 3.55
CA SER A 134 -17.07 70.15 2.85
C SER A 134 -17.37 70.30 1.35
N GLU A 135 -18.03 69.39 0.70
CA GLU A 135 -18.52 69.52 -0.69
C GLU A 135 -19.54 70.65 -0.82
N ALA A 136 -20.50 70.75 0.12
CA ALA A 136 -21.48 71.82 0.13
C ALA A 136 -20.85 73.21 0.39
N ALA A 137 -19.80 73.25 1.23
CA ALA A 137 -19.06 74.54 1.47
C ALA A 137 -18.26 74.95 0.18
N LEU A 138 -17.62 74.00 -0.49
CA LEU A 138 -16.88 74.20 -1.73
C LEU A 138 -17.82 74.74 -2.85
N ASP A 139 -19.01 74.16 -2.99
CA ASP A 139 -20.01 74.57 -3.95
C ASP A 139 -20.45 76.05 -3.68
N GLY A 140 -20.63 76.44 -2.37
CA GLY A 140 -20.88 77.81 -1.98
C GLY A 140 -19.73 78.77 -2.37
N THR A 141 -18.48 78.36 -2.16
CA THR A 141 -17.31 79.18 -2.55
C THR A 141 -17.19 79.24 -4.08
N HIS A 142 -17.51 78.17 -4.80
CA HIS A 142 -17.54 78.14 -6.28
C HIS A 142 -18.59 79.19 -6.78
N THR A 143 -19.78 79.14 -6.25
CA THR A 143 -20.84 80.11 -6.62
C THR A 143 -20.40 81.55 -6.40
N THR A 144 -19.75 81.85 -5.26
CA THR A 144 -19.23 83.21 -4.93
C THR A 144 -18.13 83.64 -5.89
N LEU A 145 -17.23 82.70 -6.29
CA LEU A 145 -16.18 82.96 -7.27
C LEU A 145 -16.78 83.26 -8.65
N GLU A 146 -17.81 82.58 -9.07
CA GLU A 146 -18.50 82.79 -10.34
C GLU A 146 -19.17 84.19 -10.36
N ASP A 147 -19.76 84.60 -9.27
CA ASP A 147 -20.34 85.97 -9.12
C ASP A 147 -19.27 87.06 -9.19
N ALA A 148 -18.13 86.84 -8.53
CA ALA A 148 -16.97 87.75 -8.62
C ALA A 148 -16.40 87.85 -10.02
N ARG A 149 -16.30 86.72 -10.77
CA ARG A 149 -15.88 86.74 -12.17
C ARG A 149 -16.80 87.51 -13.10
N ARG A 150 -18.10 87.33 -12.92
CA ARG A 150 -19.11 88.11 -13.67
C ARG A 150 -19.04 89.62 -13.33
N GLU A 151 -18.74 89.97 -12.08
CA GLU A 151 -18.53 91.37 -11.69
C GLU A 151 -17.26 91.97 -12.30
N LEU A 152 -16.14 91.18 -12.28
CA LEU A 152 -14.88 91.56 -12.94
C LEU A 152 -15.09 91.83 -14.46
N GLU A 153 -15.77 90.95 -15.17
CA GLU A 153 -16.10 91.10 -16.59
C GLU A 153 -16.90 92.40 -16.84
N ARG A 154 -17.88 92.70 -15.98
CA ARG A 154 -18.62 93.93 -16.04
C ARG A 154 -17.73 95.16 -15.82
N GLN A 155 -16.86 95.17 -14.79
CA GLN A 155 -15.92 96.25 -14.54
C GLN A 155 -14.90 96.46 -15.61
N GLN A 156 -14.46 95.39 -16.27
CA GLN A 156 -13.58 95.43 -17.47
C GLN A 156 -14.28 96.19 -18.62
N ALA A 157 -15.52 95.81 -18.97
CA ALA A 157 -16.30 96.48 -20.01
C ALA A 157 -16.55 97.96 -19.69
N LEU A 158 -16.84 98.38 -18.43
CA LEU A 158 -17.02 99.78 -18.02
C LEU A 158 -15.70 100.58 -18.03
N HIS A 159 -14.59 99.91 -17.74
CA HIS A 159 -13.24 100.53 -17.84
C HIS A 159 -12.86 100.87 -19.29
N GLU A 160 -13.17 99.97 -20.20
CA GLU A 160 -12.92 100.17 -21.67
C GLU A 160 -13.71 101.34 -22.17
N THR A 161 -14.91 101.66 -21.62
CA THR A 161 -15.69 102.85 -21.97
C THR A 161 -15.31 104.16 -21.18
N GLY A 162 -14.38 103.98 -20.18
CA GLY A 162 -13.91 105.08 -19.34
C GLY A 162 -14.80 105.45 -18.21
N ASP A 163 -15.84 104.65 -17.85
CA ASP A 163 -16.86 104.91 -16.81
C ASP A 163 -16.37 104.54 -15.41
N VAL A 164 -15.31 103.75 -15.26
CA VAL A 164 -14.74 103.39 -13.95
C VAL A 164 -13.20 103.55 -13.95
N SER A 165 -12.63 103.77 -12.76
CA SER A 165 -11.20 104.01 -12.56
C SER A 165 -10.43 102.65 -12.55
N GLU A 166 -9.14 102.69 -12.93
CA GLU A 166 -8.21 101.55 -12.86
C GLU A 166 -8.21 100.91 -11.44
N LYS A 167 -8.30 101.67 -10.38
CA LYS A 167 -8.37 101.23 -8.98
C LYS A 167 -9.55 100.30 -8.72
N VAL A 168 -10.72 100.56 -9.36
CA VAL A 168 -11.95 99.74 -9.19
C VAL A 168 -11.75 98.36 -9.96
N LEU A 169 -11.18 98.44 -11.12
CA LEU A 169 -10.84 97.21 -11.89
C LEU A 169 -9.86 96.32 -11.13
N GLU A 170 -8.74 96.94 -10.62
CA GLU A 170 -7.76 96.18 -9.82
C GLU A 170 -8.40 95.55 -8.54
N GLN A 171 -9.36 96.28 -7.92
CA GLN A 171 -10.08 95.74 -6.75
C GLN A 171 -10.93 94.51 -7.11
N ALA A 172 -11.67 94.54 -8.23
CA ALA A 172 -12.46 93.41 -8.71
C ALA A 172 -11.52 92.18 -9.09
N GLN A 173 -10.37 92.48 -9.72
CA GLN A 173 -9.38 91.47 -10.01
C GLN A 173 -8.83 90.79 -8.73
N ARG A 174 -8.43 91.55 -7.70
CA ARG A 174 -7.95 91.00 -6.43
C ARG A 174 -9.01 90.16 -5.72
N THR A 175 -10.28 90.51 -5.82
CA THR A 175 -11.38 89.72 -5.25
C THR A 175 -11.50 88.36 -5.93
N VAL A 176 -11.40 88.33 -7.25
CA VAL A 176 -11.40 87.07 -8.02
C VAL A 176 -10.19 86.18 -7.65
N ASP A 177 -8.98 86.80 -7.57
CA ASP A 177 -7.77 86.08 -7.22
C ASP A 177 -7.82 85.48 -5.79
N GLU A 178 -8.35 86.20 -4.83
CA GLU A 178 -8.56 85.76 -3.45
C GLU A 178 -9.53 84.59 -3.40
N LEU A 179 -10.71 84.72 -4.07
CA LEU A 179 -11.74 83.69 -4.06
C LEU A 179 -11.26 82.41 -4.87
N ALA A 180 -10.49 82.63 -5.95
CA ALA A 180 -9.89 81.53 -6.70
C ALA A 180 -8.87 80.71 -5.86
N SER A 181 -7.99 81.46 -5.11
CA SER A 181 -7.03 80.81 -4.22
C SER A 181 -7.72 80.06 -3.06
N ARG A 182 -8.81 80.62 -2.58
CA ARG A 182 -9.65 79.98 -1.52
C ARG A 182 -10.31 78.72 -2.05
N TYR A 183 -10.93 78.77 -3.25
CA TYR A 183 -11.54 77.58 -3.91
C TYR A 183 -10.53 76.48 -4.12
N GLU A 184 -9.34 76.82 -4.63
CA GLU A 184 -8.25 75.82 -4.85
C GLU A 184 -7.82 75.17 -3.50
N SER A 185 -7.66 75.96 -2.43
CA SER A 185 -7.32 75.46 -1.09
C SER A 185 -8.39 74.54 -0.52
N GLU A 186 -9.69 74.95 -0.63
CA GLU A 186 -10.81 74.12 -0.17
C GLU A 186 -10.95 72.82 -1.01
N SER A 187 -10.74 72.90 -2.35
CA SER A 187 -10.75 71.76 -3.23
C SER A 187 -9.63 70.74 -2.87
N ALA A 188 -8.40 71.24 -2.64
CA ALA A 188 -7.29 70.38 -2.20
C ALA A 188 -7.53 69.74 -0.86
N SER A 189 -8.19 70.45 0.08
CA SER A 189 -8.59 69.94 1.40
C SER A 189 -9.64 68.84 1.28
N LEU A 190 -10.63 69.02 0.38
CA LEU A 190 -11.65 68.01 0.10
C LEU A 190 -11.05 66.74 -0.50
N GLU A 191 -10.12 66.87 -1.44
CA GLU A 191 -9.43 65.72 -2.04
C GLU A 191 -8.60 64.95 -0.98
N ALA A 192 -7.89 65.67 -0.10
CA ALA A 192 -7.19 65.05 1.01
C ALA A 192 -8.14 64.29 1.96
N ALA A 193 -9.34 64.85 2.22
CA ALA A 193 -10.36 64.15 3.03
C ALA A 193 -10.91 62.90 2.35
N ARG A 194 -11.12 62.92 1.03
CA ARG A 194 -11.54 61.75 0.24
C ARG A 194 -10.48 60.62 0.28
N LEU A 195 -9.20 60.98 0.12
CA LEU A 195 -8.11 60.01 0.26
C LEU A 195 -8.04 59.43 1.69
N GLY A 196 -8.30 60.27 2.72
CA GLY A 196 -8.43 59.80 4.11
C GLY A 196 -9.57 58.81 4.32
N LEU A 197 -10.71 59.04 3.64
CA LEU A 197 -11.84 58.08 3.64
C LEU A 197 -11.46 56.74 3.00
N GLU A 198 -10.72 56.76 1.89
CA GLU A 198 -10.24 55.53 1.23
C GLU A 198 -9.35 54.73 2.17
N VAL A 199 -8.40 55.35 2.87
CA VAL A 199 -7.60 54.70 3.90
C VAL A 199 -8.46 54.07 5.00
N SER A 200 -9.50 54.76 5.43
CA SER A 200 -10.44 54.26 6.44
C SER A 200 -11.22 53.01 5.95
N ARG A 201 -11.58 52.98 4.66
CA ARG A 201 -12.21 51.81 4.03
C ARG A 201 -11.26 50.64 3.96
N PHE A 202 -9.97 50.81 3.61
CA PHE A 202 -8.96 49.76 3.68
C PHE A 202 -8.80 49.20 5.09
N ASN A 203 -8.94 50.03 6.14
CA ASN A 203 -8.91 49.53 7.51
C ASN A 203 -10.11 48.61 7.84
N ILE A 204 -11.30 48.88 7.25
CA ILE A 204 -12.45 47.97 7.36
C ILE A 204 -12.15 46.64 6.67
N GLU A 205 -11.63 46.69 5.44
CA GLU A 205 -11.28 45.49 4.70
C GLU A 205 -10.25 44.60 5.44
N ALA A 206 -9.26 45.24 6.08
CA ALA A 206 -8.29 44.56 6.94
C ALA A 206 -8.98 43.90 8.16
N ALA A 207 -9.88 44.60 8.82
CA ALA A 207 -10.65 44.05 9.94
C ALA A 207 -11.58 42.89 9.52
N GLU A 208 -12.15 42.94 8.31
CA GLU A 208 -12.92 41.83 7.74
C GLU A 208 -12.04 40.61 7.41
N ALA A 209 -10.79 40.83 6.98
CA ALA A 209 -9.83 39.76 6.79
C ALA A 209 -9.48 39.07 8.13
N ASP A 210 -9.28 39.84 9.20
CA ASP A 210 -9.07 39.33 10.56
C ASP A 210 -10.27 38.47 11.01
N ILE A 211 -11.51 38.95 10.75
CA ILE A 211 -12.74 38.20 11.09
C ILE A 211 -12.77 36.87 10.33
N ARG A 212 -12.49 36.86 9.02
CA ARG A 212 -12.45 35.62 8.24
C ARG A 212 -11.42 34.63 8.78
N GLN A 213 -10.25 35.11 9.23
CA GLN A 213 -9.25 34.27 9.84
C GLN A 213 -9.73 33.60 11.14
N ILE A 214 -10.40 34.37 12.01
CA ILE A 214 -10.93 33.84 13.28
C ILE A 214 -12.11 32.89 13.03
N ASP A 215 -12.96 33.18 12.05
CA ASP A 215 -14.05 32.27 11.63
C ASP A 215 -13.55 30.94 11.12
N GLU A 216 -12.46 30.96 10.37
CA GLU A 216 -11.77 29.70 9.92
C GLU A 216 -11.23 28.92 11.11
N LEU A 217 -10.64 29.58 12.11
CA LEU A 217 -10.21 28.91 13.36
C LEU A 217 -11.41 28.33 14.12
N LEU A 218 -12.55 29.01 14.11
CA LEU A 218 -13.79 28.51 14.71
C LEU A 218 -14.28 27.24 13.97
N ASN A 219 -14.23 27.22 12.66
CA ASN A 219 -14.58 26.05 11.85
C ASN A 219 -13.71 24.83 12.20
N TYR A 220 -12.44 25.04 12.56
CA TYR A 220 -11.54 23.95 12.97
C TYR A 220 -11.84 23.36 14.35
N THR A 221 -12.71 23.99 15.15
CA THR A 221 -13.16 23.41 16.43
C THR A 221 -14.22 22.32 16.24
N THR A 222 -14.91 22.32 15.11
CA THR A 222 -15.94 21.35 14.74
C THR A 222 -15.40 20.43 13.67
N ILE A 223 -14.89 19.27 14.10
CA ILE A 223 -14.22 18.34 13.21
C ILE A 223 -15.22 17.32 12.67
N ARG A 224 -15.38 17.28 11.33
CA ARG A 224 -16.31 16.41 10.62
C ARG A 224 -15.57 15.41 9.75
N THR A 225 -16.25 14.29 9.41
CA THR A 225 -15.65 13.27 8.55
C THR A 225 -15.46 13.77 7.12
N PRO A 226 -14.28 13.55 6.52
CA PRO A 226 -14.02 13.86 5.12
C PRO A 226 -14.40 12.72 4.17
N ILE A 227 -14.62 11.49 4.68
CA ILE A 227 -14.96 10.29 3.90
C ILE A 227 -16.07 9.51 4.59
N ASN A 228 -16.80 8.71 3.81
CA ASN A 228 -17.68 7.67 4.35
C ASN A 228 -16.81 6.50 4.84
N GLY A 229 -17.15 5.92 5.97
CA GLY A 229 -16.40 4.77 6.49
C GLY A 229 -16.72 4.46 7.95
N VAL A 230 -15.78 3.80 8.60
CA VAL A 230 -15.88 3.37 10.00
C VAL A 230 -14.76 3.99 10.81
N VAL A 231 -15.02 4.38 12.05
CA VAL A 231 -13.98 4.79 13.00
C VAL A 231 -13.18 3.56 13.40
N THR A 232 -11.95 3.44 12.90
CA THR A 232 -11.09 2.28 13.17
C THR A 232 -10.27 2.43 14.43
N ARG A 233 -9.97 3.65 14.83
CA ARG A 233 -9.21 3.95 16.04
C ARG A 233 -9.63 5.29 16.64
N LEU A 234 -9.72 5.33 17.96
CA LEU A 234 -9.96 6.54 18.74
C LEU A 234 -8.82 6.70 19.75
N ASN A 235 -8.02 7.79 19.60
CA ASN A 235 -6.79 7.96 20.39
C ASN A 235 -6.94 8.96 21.55
N VAL A 236 -8.14 9.51 21.75
CA VAL A 236 -8.39 10.60 22.71
C VAL A 236 -9.70 10.40 23.46
N ASP A 237 -9.80 11.04 24.62
CA ASP A 237 -11.00 11.01 25.47
C ASP A 237 -11.58 12.42 25.67
N VAL A 238 -12.87 12.47 26.02
CA VAL A 238 -13.55 13.74 26.38
C VAL A 238 -12.88 14.37 27.61
N GLY A 239 -12.55 15.65 27.51
CA GLY A 239 -11.87 16.43 28.54
C GLY A 239 -10.35 16.55 28.33
N GLU A 240 -9.76 15.77 27.43
CA GLU A 240 -8.35 15.91 27.03
C GLU A 240 -8.12 17.18 26.20
N ILE A 241 -6.87 17.62 26.12
CA ILE A 241 -6.47 18.75 25.29
C ILE A 241 -5.85 18.24 24.02
N ALA A 242 -6.49 18.51 22.90
CA ALA A 242 -5.94 18.33 21.58
C ALA A 242 -4.87 19.41 21.29
N ILE A 243 -3.72 19.02 20.79
CA ILE A 243 -2.60 19.92 20.50
C ILE A 243 -2.30 19.90 19.00
N THR A 244 -2.15 21.10 18.42
CA THR A 244 -1.75 21.24 17.02
C THR A 244 -0.31 20.79 16.81
N GLY A 245 -0.03 20.19 15.65
CA GLY A 245 1.34 19.85 15.24
C GLY A 245 2.19 21.10 15.02
N THR A 246 3.46 20.97 15.35
CA THR A 246 4.52 21.96 15.06
C THR A 246 5.62 21.32 14.21
N MET A 247 6.54 22.12 13.68
CA MET A 247 7.66 21.59 12.85
C MET A 247 8.44 20.46 13.53
N ASN A 248 8.49 20.43 14.86
CA ASN A 248 9.27 19.48 15.63
C ASN A 248 8.45 18.45 16.41
N ASN A 249 7.13 18.56 16.36
CA ASN A 249 6.24 17.67 17.11
C ASN A 249 4.97 17.39 16.30
N PRO A 250 4.68 16.14 15.96
CA PRO A 250 3.41 15.80 15.32
C PRO A 250 2.26 16.17 16.26
N GLY A 251 1.20 16.74 15.69
CA GLY A 251 0.00 17.05 16.45
C GLY A 251 -0.71 15.80 16.98
N THR A 252 -1.70 16.02 17.83
CA THR A 252 -2.53 14.92 18.32
C THR A 252 -3.39 14.37 17.19
N VAL A 253 -3.17 13.09 16.82
CA VAL A 253 -4.11 12.33 15.99
C VAL A 253 -5.29 11.94 16.87
N LEU A 254 -6.45 12.47 16.57
CA LEU A 254 -7.67 12.30 17.38
C LEU A 254 -8.29 10.92 17.13
N LEU A 255 -8.52 10.60 15.86
CA LEU A 255 -9.12 9.34 15.43
C LEU A 255 -8.73 9.01 13.99
N GLU A 256 -8.96 7.77 13.58
CA GLU A 256 -8.79 7.28 12.21
C GLU A 256 -10.14 6.82 11.65
N VAL A 257 -10.46 7.28 10.44
CA VAL A 257 -11.62 6.82 9.68
C VAL A 257 -11.13 6.07 8.45
N ALA A 258 -11.67 4.88 8.22
CA ALA A 258 -11.31 4.07 7.06
C ALA A 258 -12.54 3.53 6.32
N ASP A 259 -12.44 3.47 5.01
CA ASP A 259 -13.40 2.78 4.16
C ASP A 259 -13.04 1.29 4.11
N LEU A 260 -13.82 0.47 4.79
CA LEU A 260 -13.63 -0.98 4.87
C LEU A 260 -14.31 -1.76 3.74
N SER A 261 -15.00 -1.10 2.82
CA SER A 261 -15.64 -1.74 1.67
C SER A 261 -14.63 -2.29 0.67
N ARG A 262 -13.45 -1.69 0.60
CA ARG A 262 -12.36 -2.10 -0.29
C ARG A 262 -11.07 -2.24 0.49
N MET A 263 -10.58 -3.47 0.54
CA MET A 263 -9.38 -3.81 1.28
C MET A 263 -8.22 -4.10 0.32
N LEU A 264 -7.02 -3.80 0.74
CA LEU A 264 -5.79 -4.18 0.06
C LEU A 264 -4.86 -4.91 1.01
N VAL A 265 -3.97 -5.70 0.45
CA VAL A 265 -2.86 -6.32 1.19
C VAL A 265 -1.57 -5.65 0.77
N VAL A 266 -0.83 -5.13 1.72
CA VAL A 266 0.54 -4.65 1.52
C VAL A 266 1.47 -5.82 1.73
N ALA A 267 1.87 -6.47 0.61
CA ALA A 267 2.81 -7.58 0.61
C ALA A 267 4.25 -7.08 0.57
N ARG A 268 5.15 -7.77 1.28
CA ARG A 268 6.58 -7.47 1.32
C ARG A 268 7.34 -8.49 0.50
N ILE A 269 7.63 -8.14 -0.76
CA ILE A 269 8.30 -9.02 -1.70
C ILE A 269 9.81 -8.76 -1.64
N ASP A 270 10.59 -9.85 -1.50
CA ASP A 270 12.05 -9.81 -1.47
C ASP A 270 12.63 -9.28 -2.78
N GLU A 271 13.77 -8.59 -2.71
CA GLU A 271 14.49 -8.02 -3.85
C GLU A 271 14.83 -9.09 -4.92
N ALA A 272 15.08 -10.33 -4.52
CA ALA A 272 15.40 -11.40 -5.45
C ALA A 272 14.23 -11.77 -6.38
N ASN A 273 13.00 -11.57 -5.93
CA ASN A 273 11.77 -12.00 -6.60
C ASN A 273 10.99 -10.87 -7.28
N ILE A 274 11.31 -9.60 -6.95
CA ILE A 274 10.52 -8.44 -7.40
C ILE A 274 10.51 -8.25 -8.92
N ARG A 275 11.53 -8.77 -9.61
CA ARG A 275 11.68 -8.63 -11.07
C ARG A 275 10.52 -9.23 -11.84
N ASP A 276 9.95 -10.32 -11.32
CA ASP A 276 8.92 -11.11 -12.02
C ASP A 276 7.50 -10.71 -11.57
N VAL A 277 7.38 -9.69 -10.68
CA VAL A 277 6.09 -9.17 -10.19
C VAL A 277 5.70 -7.91 -10.94
N GLU A 278 4.55 -7.96 -11.61
CA GLU A 278 4.00 -6.86 -12.41
C GLU A 278 2.56 -6.53 -12.01
N PRO A 279 2.13 -5.26 -12.17
CA PRO A 279 0.73 -4.88 -11.96
C PRO A 279 -0.21 -5.66 -12.88
N GLY A 280 -1.34 -6.09 -12.32
CA GLY A 280 -2.38 -6.86 -13.02
C GLY A 280 -2.26 -8.37 -12.86
N GLN A 281 -1.19 -8.90 -12.27
CA GLN A 281 -1.06 -10.33 -11.98
C GLN A 281 -2.11 -10.78 -10.97
N HIS A 282 -2.60 -12.00 -11.13
CA HIS A 282 -3.54 -12.63 -10.20
C HIS A 282 -2.83 -13.04 -8.91
N VAL A 283 -3.54 -12.90 -7.79
CA VAL A 283 -2.99 -13.15 -6.47
C VAL A 283 -3.96 -13.95 -5.64
N ASN A 284 -3.45 -14.99 -5.00
CA ASN A 284 -4.15 -15.75 -3.98
C ASN A 284 -3.67 -15.29 -2.60
N VAL A 285 -4.60 -14.92 -1.74
CA VAL A 285 -4.32 -14.39 -0.40
C VAL A 285 -4.94 -15.31 0.65
N ARG A 286 -4.12 -15.80 1.55
CA ARG A 286 -4.56 -16.56 2.73
C ARG A 286 -4.41 -15.71 3.97
N LEU A 287 -5.52 -15.44 4.65
CA LEU A 287 -5.53 -14.72 5.91
C LEU A 287 -5.40 -15.72 7.08
N ILE A 288 -4.46 -15.46 7.99
CA ILE A 288 -4.24 -16.34 9.16
C ILE A 288 -5.50 -16.43 10.02
N ALA A 289 -6.30 -15.35 10.09
CA ALA A 289 -7.54 -15.31 10.85
C ALA A 289 -8.70 -16.12 10.23
N TYR A 290 -8.58 -16.52 8.95
CA TYR A 290 -9.62 -17.25 8.21
C TYR A 290 -9.06 -18.54 7.59
N PRO A 291 -8.71 -19.54 8.43
CA PRO A 291 -8.09 -20.78 7.93
C PRO A 291 -9.04 -21.53 7.00
N GLY A 292 -8.49 -21.99 5.88
CA GLY A 292 -9.24 -22.72 4.85
C GLY A 292 -9.96 -21.88 3.81
N LYS A 293 -9.88 -20.54 3.90
CA LYS A 293 -10.39 -19.63 2.87
C LYS A 293 -9.24 -18.99 2.10
N VAL A 294 -9.39 -18.93 0.80
CA VAL A 294 -8.49 -18.23 -0.12
C VAL A 294 -9.26 -17.04 -0.68
N PHE A 295 -8.73 -15.86 -0.46
CA PHE A 295 -9.22 -14.63 -1.07
C PHE A 295 -8.44 -14.38 -2.34
N THR A 296 -9.09 -13.88 -3.36
CA THR A 296 -8.46 -13.53 -4.63
C THR A 296 -8.30 -12.03 -4.76
N GLY A 297 -7.40 -11.64 -5.64
CA GLY A 297 -7.15 -10.24 -5.93
C GLY A 297 -6.16 -10.07 -7.08
N CYS A 298 -5.76 -8.83 -7.29
CA CYS A 298 -4.76 -8.51 -8.30
C CYS A 298 -3.71 -7.53 -7.76
N VAL A 299 -2.51 -7.63 -8.30
CA VAL A 299 -1.44 -6.66 -8.04
C VAL A 299 -1.86 -5.29 -8.58
N GLN A 300 -2.09 -4.33 -7.69
CA GLN A 300 -2.43 -2.96 -8.06
C GLN A 300 -1.19 -2.14 -8.42
N SER A 301 -0.16 -2.22 -7.59
CA SER A 301 1.09 -1.48 -7.79
C SER A 301 2.24 -2.12 -7.02
N VAL A 302 3.44 -1.92 -7.54
CA VAL A 302 4.71 -2.31 -6.93
C VAL A 302 5.48 -1.04 -6.59
N ALA A 303 6.01 -0.93 -5.37
CA ALA A 303 6.80 0.21 -4.95
C ALA A 303 8.09 0.30 -5.79
N LEU A 304 8.46 1.52 -6.17
CA LEU A 304 9.69 1.79 -6.94
C LEU A 304 10.93 1.97 -6.04
N SER A 305 10.73 2.02 -4.74
CA SER A 305 11.79 2.18 -3.74
C SER A 305 11.78 1.04 -2.74
N VAL A 306 12.98 0.68 -2.31
CA VAL A 306 13.17 -0.35 -1.28
C VAL A 306 12.77 0.20 0.08
N ALA A 307 11.96 -0.54 0.81
CA ALA A 307 11.72 -0.32 2.23
C ALA A 307 12.68 -1.21 3.04
N ASN A 308 13.28 -0.65 4.07
CA ASN A 308 14.21 -1.36 4.94
C ASN A 308 13.55 -1.64 6.29
N ALA A 309 13.43 -2.91 6.67
CA ALA A 309 13.10 -3.28 8.04
C ALA A 309 14.06 -4.35 8.52
N THR A 310 14.69 -4.12 9.66
CA THR A 310 15.52 -5.09 10.39
C THR A 310 16.56 -5.83 9.54
N GLY A 311 17.18 -5.13 8.54
CA GLY A 311 18.30 -5.67 7.76
C GLY A 311 17.92 -6.45 6.50
N SER A 312 16.66 -6.61 6.19
CA SER A 312 16.19 -7.18 4.91
C SER A 312 15.64 -6.08 4.00
N GLN A 313 15.96 -6.17 2.73
CA GLN A 313 15.44 -5.27 1.69
C GLN A 313 14.22 -5.91 1.05
N TYR A 314 13.11 -5.17 1.01
CA TYR A 314 11.88 -5.63 0.38
C TYR A 314 11.18 -4.48 -0.36
N PHE A 315 10.34 -4.86 -1.30
CA PHE A 315 9.47 -3.94 -2.02
C PHE A 315 8.03 -4.12 -1.55
N GLU A 316 7.38 -3.01 -1.23
CA GLU A 316 5.96 -3.03 -0.89
C GLU A 316 5.14 -3.17 -2.17
N THR A 317 4.37 -4.24 -2.22
CA THR A 317 3.46 -4.52 -3.33
C THR A 317 2.03 -4.48 -2.81
N LYS A 318 1.24 -3.58 -3.40
CA LYS A 318 -0.17 -3.43 -3.04
C LYS A 318 -1.02 -4.37 -3.89
N VAL A 319 -1.72 -5.26 -3.23
CA VAL A 319 -2.64 -6.23 -3.82
C VAL A 319 -4.06 -5.81 -3.45
N LEU A 320 -4.86 -5.45 -4.43
CA LEU A 320 -6.27 -5.14 -4.21
C LEU A 320 -7.04 -6.45 -4.13
N LEU A 321 -7.75 -6.65 -3.02
CA LEU A 321 -8.63 -7.80 -2.85
C LEU A 321 -9.92 -7.62 -3.66
N ASP A 322 -10.42 -8.71 -4.21
CA ASP A 322 -11.73 -8.75 -4.83
C ASP A 322 -12.82 -8.57 -3.77
N GLU A 323 -14.01 -8.17 -4.20
CA GLU A 323 -15.14 -8.01 -3.30
C GLU A 323 -15.45 -9.33 -2.57
N SER A 324 -15.57 -9.25 -1.25
CA SER A 324 -15.87 -10.39 -0.38
C SER A 324 -17.13 -10.09 0.42
N GLU A 325 -17.99 -11.09 0.59
CA GLU A 325 -19.13 -11.00 1.50
C GLU A 325 -18.73 -10.93 2.97
N GLU A 326 -17.47 -11.20 3.27
CA GLU A 326 -16.96 -11.20 4.62
C GLU A 326 -16.32 -9.87 5.00
N PHE A 327 -16.67 -9.42 6.20
CA PHE A 327 -16.05 -8.26 6.82
C PHE A 327 -14.61 -8.57 7.23
N ILE A 328 -13.65 -8.09 6.44
CA ILE A 328 -12.22 -8.26 6.71
C ILE A 328 -11.73 -7.08 7.54
N ARG A 329 -11.13 -7.38 8.72
CA ARG A 329 -10.56 -6.34 9.59
C ARG A 329 -9.19 -5.89 9.09
N SER A 330 -8.91 -4.61 9.27
CA SER A 330 -7.58 -4.04 9.03
C SER A 330 -6.55 -4.58 10.05
N GLY A 331 -5.29 -4.69 9.64
CA GLY A 331 -4.19 -5.15 10.49
C GLY A 331 -4.00 -6.67 10.53
N LEU A 332 -4.81 -7.46 9.82
CA LEU A 332 -4.63 -8.91 9.75
C LEU A 332 -3.39 -9.26 8.94
N THR A 333 -2.66 -10.28 9.41
CA THR A 333 -1.54 -10.86 8.66
C THR A 333 -2.06 -11.78 7.57
N ALA A 334 -1.46 -11.66 6.38
CA ALA A 334 -1.78 -12.43 5.20
C ALA A 334 -0.52 -13.09 4.61
N ASP A 335 -0.69 -14.28 4.05
CA ASP A 335 0.26 -14.89 3.14
C ASP A 335 -0.25 -14.68 1.71
N VAL A 336 0.57 -14.01 0.91
CA VAL A 336 0.24 -13.58 -0.45
C VAL A 336 1.01 -14.43 -1.45
N GLU A 337 0.32 -15.09 -2.37
CA GLU A 337 0.90 -15.86 -3.46
C GLU A 337 0.59 -15.17 -4.79
N VAL A 338 1.59 -14.55 -5.39
CA VAL A 338 1.48 -13.86 -6.68
C VAL A 338 1.77 -14.84 -7.81
N GLU A 339 0.85 -14.98 -8.76
CA GLU A 339 1.03 -15.80 -9.96
C GLU A 339 1.86 -15.01 -10.99
N VAL A 340 3.14 -15.40 -11.13
CA VAL A 340 4.09 -14.65 -11.97
C VAL A 340 4.20 -15.22 -13.38
N ARG A 341 4.10 -16.55 -13.53
CA ARG A 341 4.22 -17.19 -14.83
C ARG A 341 3.41 -18.47 -14.92
N LYS A 342 2.73 -18.64 -16.04
CA LYS A 342 1.97 -19.83 -16.35
C LYS A 342 2.73 -20.67 -17.40
N HIS A 343 3.01 -21.93 -17.09
CA HIS A 343 3.67 -22.87 -17.98
C HIS A 343 2.62 -23.89 -18.46
N GLU A 344 2.24 -23.78 -19.73
CA GLU A 344 1.28 -24.72 -20.35
C GLU A 344 2.01 -25.84 -21.08
N GLY A 345 1.53 -27.08 -20.95
CA GLY A 345 2.11 -28.25 -21.64
C GLY A 345 3.50 -28.65 -21.14
N ALA A 346 3.88 -28.21 -19.93
CA ALA A 346 5.16 -28.56 -19.34
C ALA A 346 5.19 -30.05 -18.90
N VAL A 347 6.35 -30.69 -19.00
CA VAL A 347 6.58 -32.01 -18.44
C VAL A 347 6.74 -31.88 -16.93
N LEU A 348 5.74 -32.38 -16.18
CA LEU A 348 5.68 -32.27 -14.73
C LEU A 348 6.09 -33.58 -14.06
N ILE A 349 6.95 -33.49 -13.07
CA ILE A 349 7.34 -34.62 -12.22
C ILE A 349 7.15 -34.21 -10.74
N PRO A 350 6.78 -35.16 -9.86
CA PRO A 350 6.79 -34.89 -8.43
C PRO A 350 8.15 -34.40 -7.95
N SER A 351 8.20 -33.31 -7.20
CA SER A 351 9.44 -32.69 -6.72
C SER A 351 10.32 -33.66 -5.91
N GLN A 352 9.68 -34.63 -5.22
CA GLN A 352 10.38 -35.70 -4.48
C GLN A 352 11.15 -36.67 -5.37
N ALA A 353 10.82 -36.79 -6.67
CA ALA A 353 11.54 -37.66 -7.61
C ALA A 353 12.89 -37.09 -8.08
N VAL A 354 13.14 -35.81 -7.81
CA VAL A 354 14.35 -35.09 -8.19
C VAL A 354 15.43 -35.32 -7.14
N VAL A 355 16.51 -35.97 -7.54
CA VAL A 355 17.62 -36.35 -6.64
C VAL A 355 18.93 -35.72 -7.11
N SER A 356 19.70 -35.16 -6.17
CA SER A 356 21.06 -34.67 -6.44
C SER A 356 22.07 -35.79 -6.21
N ARG A 357 22.91 -36.10 -7.23
CA ARG A 357 23.92 -37.14 -7.17
C ARG A 357 25.31 -36.62 -7.50
N PRO A 358 26.37 -37.11 -6.82
CA PRO A 358 27.73 -36.86 -7.25
C PRO A 358 27.93 -37.36 -8.69
N VAL A 359 28.57 -36.55 -9.52
CA VAL A 359 28.85 -36.92 -10.92
C VAL A 359 29.66 -38.21 -10.99
N ASP A 360 30.54 -38.44 -10.01
CA ASP A 360 31.39 -39.64 -9.97
C ASP A 360 30.64 -40.95 -9.69
N ASP A 361 29.47 -40.88 -9.07
CA ASP A 361 28.63 -42.05 -8.77
C ASP A 361 27.82 -42.51 -10.00
N LEU A 362 27.77 -41.70 -11.06
CA LEU A 362 27.10 -42.08 -12.30
C LEU A 362 28.03 -42.93 -13.20
N PRO A 363 27.50 -43.98 -13.88
CA PRO A 363 28.27 -44.78 -14.82
C PRO A 363 28.88 -43.93 -15.93
N ALA A 364 30.03 -44.41 -16.46
CA ALA A 364 30.73 -43.76 -17.55
C ALA A 364 29.85 -43.58 -18.81
N GLU A 365 28.90 -44.47 -19.02
CA GLU A 365 27.95 -44.47 -20.15
C GLU A 365 26.97 -43.29 -20.05
N VAL A 366 26.53 -42.93 -18.84
CA VAL A 366 25.63 -41.79 -18.57
C VAL A 366 26.39 -40.48 -18.59
N ARG A 367 27.67 -40.50 -18.17
CA ARG A 367 28.50 -39.29 -18.07
C ARG A 367 29.09 -38.84 -19.41
N LYS A 368 29.44 -39.82 -20.29
CA LYS A 368 30.19 -39.55 -21.51
C LYS A 368 29.29 -38.87 -22.55
N ASP A 369 29.73 -37.70 -23.00
CA ASP A 369 29.07 -36.93 -24.05
C ASP A 369 27.61 -36.46 -23.71
N ASN A 370 27.24 -36.42 -22.42
CA ASN A 370 25.92 -35.94 -21.99
C ASN A 370 25.93 -34.43 -21.77
N PRO A 371 25.22 -33.64 -22.59
CA PRO A 371 25.19 -32.16 -22.48
C PRO A 371 24.52 -31.65 -21.21
N LEU A 372 23.79 -32.51 -20.49
CA LEU A 372 23.06 -32.12 -19.25
C LEU A 372 23.96 -32.25 -18.00
N ILE A 373 25.15 -32.85 -18.12
CA ILE A 373 26.11 -32.97 -17.03
C ILE A 373 27.22 -31.94 -17.20
N ASP A 374 27.31 -31.01 -16.27
CA ASP A 374 28.42 -30.06 -16.18
C ASP A 374 29.61 -30.73 -15.47
N PRO A 375 30.74 -31.03 -16.16
CA PRO A 375 31.86 -31.71 -15.57
C PRO A 375 32.61 -30.91 -14.51
N THR A 376 32.31 -29.61 -14.37
CA THR A 376 32.89 -28.71 -13.35
C THR A 376 32.15 -28.76 -12.04
N ARG A 377 30.94 -29.28 -12.01
CA ARG A 377 30.10 -29.41 -10.82
C ARG A 377 30.32 -30.75 -10.14
N ALA A 378 30.36 -30.72 -8.80
CA ALA A 378 30.48 -31.93 -8.01
C ALA A 378 29.24 -32.84 -8.12
N ASN A 379 28.05 -32.22 -8.20
CA ASN A 379 26.77 -32.91 -8.23
C ASN A 379 25.98 -32.57 -9.51
N THR A 380 25.14 -33.48 -9.94
CA THR A 380 24.16 -33.30 -11.01
C THR A 380 22.77 -33.74 -10.52
N ILE A 381 21.73 -33.22 -11.17
CA ILE A 381 20.35 -33.57 -10.88
C ILE A 381 19.95 -34.72 -11.76
N VAL A 382 19.39 -35.78 -11.14
CA VAL A 382 18.93 -36.98 -11.82
C VAL A 382 17.53 -37.37 -11.39
N VAL A 383 16.82 -38.04 -12.29
CA VAL A 383 15.58 -38.76 -12.04
C VAL A 383 15.79 -40.20 -12.42
N PHE A 384 15.26 -41.15 -11.65
CA PHE A 384 15.34 -42.54 -11.95
C PHE A 384 14.17 -43.00 -12.83
N ARG A 385 14.47 -43.38 -14.08
CA ARG A 385 13.52 -43.99 -14.99
C ARG A 385 13.47 -45.51 -14.74
N VAL A 386 12.29 -46.09 -14.88
CA VAL A 386 12.12 -47.55 -14.84
C VAL A 386 12.33 -48.14 -16.23
N GLU A 387 13.31 -49.04 -16.37
CA GLU A 387 13.61 -49.76 -17.63
C GLU A 387 13.95 -51.21 -17.32
N ASP A 388 13.19 -52.13 -17.88
CA ASP A 388 13.36 -53.59 -17.70
C ASP A 388 13.48 -54.04 -16.22
N GLY A 389 12.70 -53.43 -15.31
CA GLY A 389 12.71 -53.72 -13.88
C GLY A 389 13.95 -53.20 -13.14
N ARG A 390 14.64 -52.22 -13.71
CA ARG A 390 15.82 -51.57 -13.13
C ARG A 390 15.64 -50.03 -13.07
N ALA A 391 16.29 -49.43 -12.10
CA ALA A 391 16.35 -47.96 -11.96
C ALA A 391 17.50 -47.41 -12.83
N VAL A 392 17.17 -46.62 -13.84
CA VAL A 392 18.14 -45.99 -14.74
C VAL A 392 18.21 -44.50 -14.39
N ALA A 393 19.35 -44.06 -13.90
CA ALA A 393 19.57 -42.62 -13.59
C ALA A 393 19.63 -41.80 -14.87
N MET A 394 18.75 -40.85 -15.01
CA MET A 394 18.65 -39.91 -16.14
C MET A 394 18.98 -38.50 -15.66
N PRO A 395 20.09 -37.91 -16.11
CA PRO A 395 20.38 -36.52 -15.87
C PRO A 395 19.30 -35.64 -16.50
N VAL A 396 18.80 -34.65 -15.73
CA VAL A 396 17.72 -33.77 -16.18
C VAL A 396 18.07 -32.31 -15.91
N ARG A 397 17.55 -31.44 -16.77
CA ARG A 397 17.54 -30.00 -16.50
C ARG A 397 16.15 -29.64 -16.00
N ILE A 398 16.09 -29.17 -14.76
CA ILE A 398 14.85 -28.74 -14.15
C ILE A 398 14.63 -27.23 -14.36
N GLY A 399 13.37 -26.84 -14.40
CA GLY A 399 12.91 -25.46 -14.44
C GLY A 399 12.29 -24.99 -13.11
N ALA A 400 11.18 -24.28 -13.20
CA ALA A 400 10.40 -23.87 -12.05
C ALA A 400 9.83 -25.07 -11.30
N SER A 401 9.61 -24.92 -9.99
CA SER A 401 8.98 -25.92 -9.14
C SER A 401 7.95 -25.27 -8.22
N ASP A 402 6.88 -25.97 -7.96
CA ASP A 402 5.92 -25.68 -6.92
C ASP A 402 6.08 -26.64 -5.72
N SER A 403 5.13 -26.61 -4.77
CA SER A 403 5.16 -27.47 -3.58
C SER A 403 5.06 -28.97 -3.89
N LEU A 404 4.52 -29.35 -5.04
CA LEU A 404 4.24 -30.74 -5.41
C LEU A 404 5.07 -31.20 -6.62
N ASN A 405 5.21 -30.35 -7.64
CA ASN A 405 5.76 -30.68 -8.94
C ASN A 405 6.96 -29.81 -9.32
N THR A 406 7.81 -30.35 -10.17
CA THR A 406 8.95 -29.67 -10.80
C THR A 406 8.85 -29.84 -12.30
N ILE A 407 9.05 -28.74 -13.05
CA ILE A 407 9.11 -28.77 -14.51
C ILE A 407 10.44 -29.38 -14.95
N VAL A 408 10.39 -30.32 -15.88
CA VAL A 408 11.57 -30.81 -16.59
C VAL A 408 11.66 -30.11 -17.93
N LEU A 409 12.78 -29.40 -18.14
CA LEU A 409 13.07 -28.71 -19.39
C LEU A 409 13.70 -29.60 -20.45
N GLU A 410 14.60 -30.50 -20.01
CA GLU A 410 15.32 -31.40 -20.88
C GLU A 410 15.67 -32.69 -20.13
N GLY A 411 15.74 -33.83 -20.83
CA GLY A 411 16.24 -35.11 -20.31
C GLY A 411 15.18 -36.18 -20.08
N LEU A 412 13.88 -35.84 -20.13
CA LEU A 412 12.78 -36.79 -20.00
C LEU A 412 11.65 -36.47 -20.99
N ASP A 413 11.05 -37.50 -21.55
CA ASP A 413 9.88 -37.40 -22.41
C ASP A 413 8.61 -37.69 -21.62
N ALA A 414 7.47 -37.13 -22.09
CA ALA A 414 6.15 -37.51 -21.59
C ALA A 414 5.93 -39.03 -21.72
N ASP A 415 5.07 -39.58 -20.88
CA ASP A 415 4.75 -41.02 -20.80
C ASP A 415 5.88 -41.91 -20.26
N THR A 416 7.01 -41.35 -19.82
CA THR A 416 8.08 -42.09 -19.17
C THR A 416 7.67 -42.47 -17.73
N GLN A 417 7.97 -43.72 -17.32
CA GLN A 417 7.79 -44.16 -15.93
C GLN A 417 9.00 -43.77 -15.08
N ILE A 418 8.78 -43.04 -14.01
CA ILE A 418 9.82 -42.60 -13.07
C ILE A 418 9.58 -43.13 -11.67
N VAL A 419 10.63 -43.28 -10.91
CA VAL A 419 10.58 -43.65 -9.50
C VAL A 419 10.30 -42.37 -8.69
N THR A 420 9.20 -42.37 -7.91
CA THR A 420 8.78 -41.25 -7.10
C THR A 420 8.98 -41.43 -5.61
N GLY A 421 9.37 -42.62 -5.16
CA GLY A 421 9.58 -42.85 -3.73
C GLY A 421 9.74 -44.33 -3.35
N PRO A 422 9.82 -44.60 -2.06
CA PRO A 422 9.96 -43.66 -0.91
C PRO A 422 11.25 -42.82 -0.95
N TYR A 423 11.27 -41.61 -0.38
CA TYR A 423 12.42 -40.69 -0.43
C TYR A 423 13.72 -41.34 0.10
N ALA A 424 13.63 -42.09 1.21
CA ALA A 424 14.78 -42.83 1.78
C ALA A 424 15.39 -43.87 0.84
N VAL A 425 14.57 -44.46 -0.05
CA VAL A 425 15.02 -45.38 -1.07
C VAL A 425 15.66 -44.59 -2.20
N LEU A 426 15.04 -43.53 -2.67
CA LEU A 426 15.57 -42.65 -3.71
C LEU A 426 16.96 -42.13 -3.35
N GLU A 427 17.25 -41.87 -2.07
CA GLU A 427 18.54 -41.38 -1.59
C GLU A 427 19.67 -42.45 -1.68
N SER A 428 19.32 -43.72 -1.58
CA SER A 428 20.27 -44.85 -1.67
C SER A 428 20.31 -45.55 -3.02
N LEU A 429 19.30 -45.33 -3.88
CA LEU A 429 19.14 -46.02 -5.17
C LEU A 429 20.28 -45.67 -6.14
N GLN A 430 20.86 -46.67 -6.79
CA GLN A 430 21.93 -46.52 -7.77
C GLN A 430 21.47 -46.87 -9.18
N HIS A 431 22.23 -46.42 -10.17
CA HIS A 431 21.97 -46.77 -11.55
C HIS A 431 22.13 -48.27 -11.77
N GLY A 432 21.10 -48.93 -12.31
CA GLY A 432 21.08 -50.34 -12.60
C GLY A 432 20.54 -51.24 -11.48
N ASP A 433 20.18 -50.69 -10.32
CA ASP A 433 19.58 -51.44 -9.23
C ASP A 433 18.27 -52.12 -9.67
N ALA A 434 18.07 -53.37 -9.25
CA ALA A 434 16.83 -54.10 -9.48
C ALA A 434 15.74 -53.54 -8.56
N ILE A 435 14.61 -53.16 -9.16
CA ILE A 435 13.49 -52.56 -8.45
C ILE A 435 12.23 -53.43 -8.58
N GLU A 436 11.40 -53.43 -7.56
CA GLU A 436 10.07 -54.01 -7.54
C GLU A 436 9.05 -52.89 -7.34
N ILE A 437 8.05 -52.84 -8.23
CA ILE A 437 7.04 -51.80 -8.20
C ILE A 437 6.05 -52.10 -7.06
N GLY A 438 6.14 -51.35 -5.97
CA GLY A 438 5.16 -51.35 -4.88
C GLY A 438 3.93 -50.55 -5.26
N ARG A 439 2.73 -51.03 -4.94
CA ARG A 439 1.52 -50.21 -5.02
C ARG A 439 1.49 -49.22 -3.87
N LEU A 440 1.13 -47.97 -4.16
CA LEU A 440 0.65 -47.01 -3.14
C LEU A 440 -0.68 -47.58 -2.59
N ASP A 441 -0.66 -48.06 -1.32
CA ASP A 441 -1.89 -48.37 -0.61
C ASP A 441 -2.69 -47.05 -0.42
N GLY A 442 -3.59 -46.77 -1.36
CA GLY A 442 -4.37 -45.49 -1.31
C GLY A 442 -5.45 -45.37 -2.37
N GLU A 443 -5.59 -46.33 -3.30
CA GLU A 443 -6.66 -46.34 -4.31
C GLU A 443 -7.58 -47.55 -4.19
N ASP A 444 -8.06 -47.83 -2.97
CA ASP A 444 -9.27 -48.65 -2.79
C ASP A 444 -10.38 -47.72 -2.21
N VAL A 445 -10.84 -46.77 -3.01
CA VAL A 445 -12.22 -46.32 -2.86
C VAL A 445 -13.08 -47.34 -3.58
N GLU A 446 -13.38 -48.47 -2.90
CA GLU A 446 -14.57 -49.24 -3.22
C GLU A 446 -15.74 -48.31 -3.23
N ALA A 447 -16.35 -48.18 -4.39
CA ALA A 447 -17.69 -47.59 -4.52
C ALA A 447 -18.60 -48.38 -3.60
N GLU A 448 -19.00 -47.81 -2.47
CA GLU A 448 -20.13 -48.33 -1.69
C GLU A 448 -21.35 -48.40 -2.62
N PRO A 449 -22.01 -49.58 -2.72
CA PRO A 449 -23.24 -49.68 -3.47
C PRO A 449 -24.32 -48.78 -2.81
N GLU A 450 -24.96 -47.96 -3.61
CA GLU A 450 -26.15 -47.19 -3.20
C GLU A 450 -27.13 -48.12 -2.48
N PRO A 451 -27.66 -47.73 -1.30
CA PRO A 451 -28.72 -48.49 -0.66
C PRO A 451 -29.95 -48.41 -1.56
N GLU A 452 -30.38 -49.59 -2.09
CA GLU A 452 -31.67 -49.80 -2.69
C GLU A 452 -32.77 -49.22 -1.77
N GLY A 453 -33.57 -48.37 -2.34
CA GLY A 453 -34.74 -47.80 -1.70
C GLY A 453 -35.71 -48.91 -1.24
N ASP A 454 -35.96 -48.96 0.04
CA ASP A 454 -37.01 -49.78 0.62
C ASP A 454 -38.32 -48.97 0.57
N ASP A 455 -39.14 -49.37 -0.43
CA ASP A 455 -40.55 -49.04 -0.49
C ASP A 455 -41.28 -49.77 0.66
N ALA A 456 -41.86 -49.03 1.56
CA ALA A 456 -42.96 -49.59 2.36
C ALA A 456 -43.97 -48.53 2.77
N PRO A 457 -45.25 -48.88 2.68
CA PRO A 457 -46.39 -47.96 2.81
C PRO A 457 -46.90 -47.87 4.25
N GLU A 458 -47.31 -46.69 4.64
CA GLU A 458 -48.58 -46.32 5.29
C GLU A 458 -48.54 -44.84 5.75
#